data_9c6f98713106e4a47a8275d436e77c03
#
_entry.id   9c6f98713106e4a47a8275d436e77c03
#
_cell.length_a   1.000
_cell.length_b   1.000
_cell.length_c   1.000
_cell.angle_alpha   90.00
_cell.angle_beta   90.00
_cell.angle_gamma   90.00
#
_symmetry.space_group_name_H-M   'P 1'
#
loop_
_entity.id
_entity.type
_entity.pdbx_description
1 polymer ?
#
loop_
_entity_poly.entity_id
_entity_poly.type
_entity_poly.pdbx_seq_one_letter_code
_entity_poly.pdbx_strand_id
1 'polypeptide(L)'
;MRTAVRWTLALTALALTIAGYPMTAQGDTVPARVIVRVVDYRAADAAALKTLEGEYSWQTGLWPIVTSGWWSSANTLTTVIDGARALGQPVPVAMIDNTWNRNVNKQGPFFTGNYHDDAGWWALAWLDAYRATGEPLFLHVAEVDDDFMAGGWTSSCGGGVTWALPFIHNGDQKGSITNALYVQLSASLFTITGQRAYLDRARSAWQWLSRSGLVRADGMVLDHLENCRPAGPPWSYNQGTVAAALAAMARATGLGPYLTIARRLATASTTSAFLNPGGTLKDVCEDTGTCAADGWTFKGAAVRGWGQLNRALADRPLTAYLDRQADTMIKHDQAAGAFYGQSWAAAPRGLNTSTQASAVDLLNATVEK
;
A
#
# COMPACT_ATOMS: atom_id res chain seq x y z
N MET A 1 12.48 50.55 -37.42
CA MET A 1 13.14 51.69 -36.74
C MET A 1 12.69 51.69 -35.29
N ARG A 2 13.53 51.20 -34.39
CA ARG A 2 13.60 51.57 -32.96
C ARG A 2 14.88 50.98 -32.39
N THR A 3 15.73 51.86 -31.96
CA THR A 3 17.14 51.80 -31.59
C THR A 3 17.36 51.03 -30.27
N ALA A 4 18.34 50.14 -30.23
CA ALA A 4 18.88 49.54 -29.00
C ALA A 4 19.92 50.47 -28.37
N VAL A 5 19.78 50.74 -27.06
CA VAL A 5 20.77 51.46 -26.25
C VAL A 5 21.59 50.43 -25.47
N ARG A 6 22.90 50.33 -25.77
CA ARG A 6 23.91 49.59 -24.99
C ARG A 6 24.47 50.52 -23.91
N TRP A 7 24.48 50.07 -22.66
CA TRP A 7 25.23 50.69 -21.57
C TRP A 7 26.50 49.88 -21.31
N THR A 8 27.63 50.55 -21.48
CA THR A 8 28.97 50.05 -21.14
C THR A 8 29.35 50.67 -19.79
N LEU A 9 29.59 49.85 -18.76
CA LEU A 9 30.17 50.30 -17.50
C LEU A 9 31.68 50.04 -17.51
N ALA A 10 32.43 51.12 -17.38
CA ALA A 10 33.89 51.11 -17.21
C ALA A 10 34.23 50.92 -15.72
N LEU A 11 35.03 49.93 -15.40
CA LEU A 11 35.63 49.72 -14.08
C LEU A 11 37.02 50.28 -14.06
N THR A 12 37.24 51.36 -13.30
CA THR A 12 38.53 51.92 -12.96
C THR A 12 39.19 51.12 -11.83
N ALA A 13 40.35 50.56 -12.09
CA ALA A 13 41.17 49.85 -11.09
C ALA A 13 41.99 50.87 -10.30
N LEU A 14 41.87 50.87 -8.97
CA LEU A 14 42.74 51.61 -8.06
C LEU A 14 43.77 50.62 -7.48
N ALA A 15 45.03 50.82 -7.78
CA ALA A 15 46.12 49.99 -7.22
C ALA A 15 46.57 50.62 -5.88
N LEU A 16 46.40 49.87 -4.78
CA LEU A 16 47.02 50.12 -3.48
C LEU A 16 48.14 49.12 -3.25
N THR A 17 49.40 49.61 -3.18
CA THR A 17 50.56 48.87 -2.71
C THR A 17 50.58 48.82 -1.22
N ILE A 18 50.52 47.58 -0.62
CA ILE A 18 50.79 47.35 0.80
C ILE A 18 51.92 46.34 0.95
N ALA A 19 52.89 46.73 1.80
CA ALA A 19 54.12 46.02 2.07
C ALA A 19 53.94 44.64 2.69
N GLY A 20 54.88 43.76 2.41
CA GLY A 20 54.86 42.34 2.74
C GLY A 20 54.88 41.96 4.21
N TYR A 21 54.07 40.93 4.53
CA TYR A 21 54.25 40.00 5.63
C TYR A 21 54.39 38.57 5.05
N PRO A 22 55.22 37.70 5.65
CA PRO A 22 55.32 36.35 5.16
C PRO A 22 54.05 35.55 5.44
N MET A 23 53.34 35.13 4.40
CA MET A 23 52.22 34.19 4.49
C MET A 23 52.78 32.80 4.73
N THR A 24 52.51 32.26 5.92
CA THR A 24 52.58 30.82 6.14
C THR A 24 51.47 30.17 5.28
N ALA A 25 51.87 29.18 4.46
CA ALA A 25 50.94 28.41 3.64
C ALA A 25 50.00 27.63 4.54
N GLN A 26 48.79 28.17 4.76
CA GLN A 26 47.66 27.46 5.33
C GLN A 26 47.07 26.64 4.18
N GLY A 27 47.20 25.32 4.29
CA GLY A 27 46.63 24.42 3.29
C GLY A 27 45.11 24.63 3.22
N ASP A 28 44.61 25.12 2.09
CA ASP A 28 43.20 25.15 1.75
C ASP A 28 42.63 23.72 1.78
N THR A 29 42.04 23.34 2.88
CA THR A 29 41.18 22.14 2.93
C THR A 29 39.95 22.45 2.11
N VAL A 30 39.90 21.99 0.87
CA VAL A 30 38.70 22.01 0.03
C VAL A 30 37.61 21.28 0.85
N PRO A 31 36.49 21.93 1.18
CA PRO A 31 35.43 21.25 1.93
C PRO A 31 34.98 20.06 1.11
N ALA A 32 34.97 18.88 1.73
CA ALA A 32 34.46 17.67 1.11
C ALA A 32 33.03 17.95 0.61
N ARG A 33 32.84 17.91 -0.70
CA ARG A 33 31.49 17.99 -1.28
C ARG A 33 30.70 16.83 -0.69
N VAL A 34 29.74 17.13 0.14
CA VAL A 34 28.73 16.15 0.57
C VAL A 34 27.93 15.80 -0.68
N ILE A 35 28.24 14.66 -1.28
CA ILE A 35 27.45 14.08 -2.37
C ILE A 35 26.19 13.54 -1.69
N VAL A 36 25.13 14.33 -1.65
CA VAL A 36 23.79 13.82 -1.29
C VAL A 36 23.40 12.88 -2.44
N ARG A 37 23.51 11.58 -2.20
CA ARG A 37 22.92 10.59 -3.11
C ARG A 37 21.39 10.75 -3.01
N VAL A 38 20.80 11.32 -4.03
CA VAL A 38 19.34 11.25 -4.21
C VAL A 38 19.01 9.80 -4.53
N VAL A 39 18.13 9.19 -3.74
CA VAL A 39 17.69 7.83 -3.99
C VAL A 39 16.86 7.82 -5.27
N ASP A 40 17.22 6.96 -6.21
CA ASP A 40 16.42 6.69 -7.40
C ASP A 40 15.39 5.61 -7.07
N TYR A 41 14.23 6.04 -6.60
CA TYR A 41 13.14 5.11 -6.25
C TYR A 41 12.67 4.28 -7.44
N ARG A 42 12.71 4.84 -8.65
CA ARG A 42 12.31 4.12 -9.85
C ARG A 42 13.27 2.97 -10.18
N ALA A 43 14.55 3.20 -10.03
CA ALA A 43 15.56 2.14 -10.21
C ALA A 43 15.48 1.09 -9.09
N ALA A 44 15.25 1.52 -7.84
CA ALA A 44 15.07 0.62 -6.70
C ALA A 44 13.82 -0.26 -6.86
N ASP A 45 12.70 0.34 -7.29
CA ASP A 45 11.44 -0.35 -7.56
C ASP A 45 11.59 -1.38 -8.69
N ALA A 46 12.16 -0.99 -9.82
CA ALA A 46 12.40 -1.90 -10.94
C ALA A 46 13.28 -3.12 -10.55
N ALA A 47 14.29 -2.91 -9.71
CA ALA A 47 15.14 -3.99 -9.22
C ALA A 47 14.37 -4.91 -8.24
N ALA A 48 13.61 -4.34 -7.32
CA ALA A 48 12.82 -5.08 -6.34
C ALA A 48 11.66 -5.86 -7.00
N LEU A 49 10.97 -5.24 -7.95
CA LEU A 49 9.90 -5.87 -8.73
C LEU A 49 10.42 -7.08 -9.51
N LYS A 50 11.56 -6.92 -10.20
CA LYS A 50 12.21 -8.03 -10.93
C LYS A 50 12.53 -9.21 -10.01
N THR A 51 12.97 -8.94 -8.78
CA THR A 51 13.24 -9.97 -7.78
C THR A 51 11.94 -10.68 -7.38
N LEU A 52 10.86 -9.92 -7.14
CA LEU A 52 9.54 -10.46 -6.80
C LEU A 52 8.95 -11.31 -7.94
N GLU A 53 9.08 -10.87 -9.19
CA GLU A 53 8.66 -11.63 -10.37
C GLU A 53 9.45 -12.93 -10.51
N GLY A 54 10.75 -12.91 -10.16
CA GLY A 54 11.61 -14.10 -10.16
C GLY A 54 11.19 -15.19 -9.18
N GLU A 55 10.46 -14.84 -8.12
CA GLU A 55 9.91 -15.77 -7.13
C GLU A 55 8.61 -16.46 -7.62
N TYR A 56 8.02 -16.03 -8.74
CA TYR A 56 6.76 -16.58 -9.23
C TYR A 56 6.90 -18.04 -9.71
N SER A 57 6.05 -18.91 -9.22
CA SER A 57 6.00 -20.32 -9.64
C SER A 57 5.02 -20.53 -10.80
N TRP A 58 5.53 -20.70 -12.01
CA TRP A 58 4.73 -21.03 -13.19
C TRP A 58 3.99 -22.37 -13.06
N GLN A 59 4.48 -23.27 -12.21
CA GLN A 59 3.86 -24.57 -11.95
C GLN A 59 2.59 -24.42 -11.11
N THR A 60 2.61 -23.58 -10.08
CA THR A 60 1.47 -23.39 -9.18
C THR A 60 0.59 -22.22 -9.57
N GLY A 61 1.11 -21.27 -10.35
CA GLY A 61 0.44 -20.01 -10.65
C GLY A 61 0.38 -19.04 -9.45
N LEU A 62 1.26 -19.25 -8.45
CA LEU A 62 1.31 -18.45 -7.22
C LEU A 62 2.78 -18.22 -6.83
N TRP A 63 3.00 -17.34 -5.88
CA TRP A 63 4.29 -17.16 -5.23
C TRP A 63 4.47 -18.18 -4.09
N PRO A 64 5.72 -18.62 -3.77
CA PRO A 64 5.99 -19.58 -2.72
C PRO A 64 5.86 -18.94 -1.34
N ILE A 65 4.64 -18.79 -0.88
CA ILE A 65 4.33 -18.21 0.42
C ILE A 65 4.16 -19.34 1.42
N VAL A 66 5.05 -19.38 2.40
CA VAL A 66 5.36 -20.57 3.20
C VAL A 66 4.25 -21.01 4.14
N THR A 67 3.24 -20.21 4.45
CA THR A 67 2.29 -20.58 5.52
C THR A 67 0.82 -20.24 5.30
N SER A 68 0.41 -19.04 4.91
CA SER A 68 -1.02 -18.73 4.69
C SER A 68 -1.31 -18.20 3.29
N GLY A 69 -0.52 -18.63 2.39
CA GLY A 69 -0.26 -18.20 1.04
C GLY A 69 -1.40 -17.69 0.15
N TRP A 70 -2.65 -17.91 0.52
CA TRP A 70 -3.73 -17.62 -0.40
C TRP A 70 -3.97 -16.12 -0.60
N TRP A 71 -4.32 -15.41 0.45
CA TRP A 71 -4.57 -13.97 0.38
C TRP A 71 -3.29 -13.14 0.13
N SER A 72 -2.15 -13.61 0.64
CA SER A 72 -0.86 -12.98 0.37
C SER A 72 -0.48 -13.06 -1.09
N SER A 73 -0.84 -14.15 -1.81
CA SER A 73 -0.65 -14.24 -3.26
C SER A 73 -1.53 -13.25 -4.04
N ALA A 74 -2.77 -12.99 -3.59
CA ALA A 74 -3.61 -11.95 -4.16
C ALA A 74 -2.95 -10.57 -4.02
N ASN A 75 -2.41 -10.27 -2.82
CA ASN A 75 -1.66 -9.04 -2.58
C ASN A 75 -0.42 -8.95 -3.48
N THR A 76 0.32 -10.05 -3.63
CA THR A 76 1.52 -10.07 -4.49
C THR A 76 1.16 -9.87 -5.97
N LEU A 77 0.06 -10.44 -6.45
CA LEU A 77 -0.42 -10.19 -7.81
C LEU A 77 -0.78 -8.72 -8.02
N THR A 78 -1.49 -8.11 -7.07
CA THR A 78 -1.77 -6.66 -7.08
C THR A 78 -0.46 -5.85 -7.11
N THR A 79 0.51 -6.20 -6.26
CA THR A 79 1.81 -5.53 -6.19
C THR A 79 2.55 -5.54 -7.54
N VAL A 80 2.55 -6.69 -8.24
CA VAL A 80 3.22 -6.83 -9.55
C VAL A 80 2.49 -6.05 -10.65
N ILE A 81 1.16 -6.06 -10.67
CA ILE A 81 0.36 -5.26 -11.61
C ILE A 81 0.59 -3.76 -11.37
N ASP A 82 0.56 -3.33 -10.11
CA ASP A 82 0.82 -1.93 -9.72
C ASP A 82 2.24 -1.51 -10.06
N GLY A 83 3.24 -2.37 -9.85
CA GLY A 83 4.64 -2.12 -10.20
C GLY A 83 4.84 -1.93 -11.70
N ALA A 84 4.24 -2.80 -12.51
CA ALA A 84 4.28 -2.64 -13.97
C ALA A 84 3.69 -1.28 -14.39
N ARG A 85 2.55 -0.87 -13.79
CA ARG A 85 1.93 0.43 -14.04
C ARG A 85 2.81 1.59 -13.57
N ALA A 86 3.34 1.54 -12.35
CA ALA A 86 4.19 2.58 -11.76
C ALA A 86 5.44 2.84 -12.60
N LEU A 87 6.03 1.77 -13.11
CA LEU A 87 7.24 1.80 -13.92
C LEU A 87 6.96 2.04 -15.42
N GLY A 88 5.69 2.03 -15.85
CA GLY A 88 5.34 2.09 -17.28
C GLY A 88 5.85 0.89 -18.06
N GLN A 89 5.93 -0.27 -17.40
CA GLN A 89 6.31 -1.54 -18.02
C GLN A 89 5.08 -2.24 -18.61
N PRO A 90 5.27 -3.22 -19.51
CA PRO A 90 4.17 -4.04 -20.01
C PRO A 90 3.44 -4.77 -18.89
N VAL A 91 2.10 -4.84 -19.00
CA VAL A 91 1.27 -5.61 -18.07
C VAL A 91 1.71 -7.07 -18.06
N PRO A 92 1.87 -7.72 -16.89
CA PRO A 92 2.31 -9.11 -16.78
C PRO A 92 1.20 -10.12 -17.12
N VAL A 93 0.62 -10.02 -18.33
CA VAL A 93 -0.56 -10.79 -18.77
C VAL A 93 -0.34 -12.29 -18.60
N ALA A 94 0.83 -12.80 -18.95
CA ALA A 94 1.13 -14.22 -18.82
C ALA A 94 1.09 -14.72 -17.36
N MET A 95 1.50 -13.91 -16.38
CA MET A 95 1.37 -14.25 -14.95
C MET A 95 -0.10 -14.21 -14.52
N ILE A 96 -0.85 -13.19 -14.94
CA ILE A 96 -2.28 -13.05 -14.64
C ILE A 96 -3.04 -14.27 -15.15
N ASP A 97 -2.87 -14.62 -16.42
CA ASP A 97 -3.53 -15.77 -17.06
C ASP A 97 -3.13 -17.08 -16.40
N ASN A 98 -1.84 -17.27 -16.08
CA ASN A 98 -1.39 -18.48 -15.41
C ASN A 98 -1.92 -18.59 -13.98
N THR A 99 -1.99 -17.48 -13.25
CA THR A 99 -2.61 -17.45 -11.92
C THR A 99 -4.08 -17.85 -11.98
N TRP A 100 -4.82 -17.29 -12.91
CA TRP A 100 -6.20 -17.65 -13.19
C TRP A 100 -6.35 -19.15 -13.52
N ASN A 101 -5.70 -19.61 -14.58
CA ASN A 101 -5.84 -20.97 -15.11
C ASN A 101 -5.49 -22.05 -14.09
N ARG A 102 -4.55 -21.75 -13.19
CA ARG A 102 -4.09 -22.70 -12.17
C ARG A 102 -4.94 -22.72 -10.91
N ASN A 103 -5.66 -21.63 -10.61
CA ASN A 103 -6.18 -21.43 -9.25
C ASN A 103 -7.68 -21.13 -9.17
N VAL A 104 -8.35 -20.84 -10.28
CA VAL A 104 -9.75 -20.33 -10.31
C VAL A 104 -10.76 -21.09 -9.44
N ASN A 105 -10.55 -22.38 -9.19
CA ASN A 105 -11.46 -23.21 -8.38
C ASN A 105 -10.72 -23.98 -7.26
N LYS A 106 -9.52 -23.55 -6.86
CA LYS A 106 -8.74 -24.29 -5.86
C LYS A 106 -9.26 -24.11 -4.44
N GLN A 107 -9.70 -22.90 -4.12
CA GLN A 107 -10.26 -22.57 -2.81
C GLN A 107 -11.61 -21.89 -3.01
N GLY A 108 -12.63 -22.69 -3.33
CA GLY A 108 -13.94 -22.19 -3.73
C GLY A 108 -13.99 -21.73 -5.20
N PRO A 109 -15.20 -21.56 -5.76
CA PRO A 109 -15.39 -21.06 -7.11
C PRO A 109 -14.92 -19.60 -7.21
N PHE A 110 -14.25 -19.27 -8.30
CA PHE A 110 -13.85 -17.87 -8.58
C PHE A 110 -13.07 -17.18 -7.46
N PHE A 111 -12.24 -17.90 -6.70
CA PHE A 111 -11.40 -17.39 -5.60
C PHE A 111 -12.14 -17.04 -4.31
N THR A 112 -13.43 -17.29 -4.15
CA THR A 112 -14.21 -16.96 -2.94
C THR A 112 -13.63 -17.54 -1.65
N GLY A 113 -13.10 -18.79 -1.68
CA GLY A 113 -12.51 -19.40 -0.48
C GLY A 113 -13.50 -19.64 0.66
N ASN A 114 -12.96 -19.66 1.88
CA ASN A 114 -13.73 -19.79 3.12
C ASN A 114 -13.75 -18.51 3.96
N TYR A 115 -12.94 -17.52 3.59
CA TYR A 115 -12.75 -16.27 4.31
C TYR A 115 -13.19 -15.09 3.44
N HIS A 116 -14.03 -14.23 3.98
CA HIS A 116 -14.56 -13.09 3.21
C HIS A 116 -13.49 -12.03 2.93
N ASP A 117 -12.52 -11.85 3.81
CA ASP A 117 -11.39 -10.96 3.55
C ASP A 117 -10.45 -11.50 2.47
N ASP A 118 -10.18 -12.82 2.46
CA ASP A 118 -9.40 -13.45 1.37
C ASP A 118 -10.07 -13.21 0.00
N ALA A 119 -11.40 -13.41 -0.07
CA ALA A 119 -12.17 -13.11 -1.29
C ALA A 119 -12.05 -11.62 -1.67
N GLY A 120 -12.13 -10.72 -0.69
CA GLY A 120 -11.95 -9.29 -0.92
C GLY A 120 -10.57 -8.93 -1.47
N TRP A 121 -9.51 -9.56 -1.00
CA TRP A 121 -8.15 -9.39 -1.54
C TRP A 121 -8.04 -9.89 -2.98
N TRP A 122 -8.56 -11.08 -3.29
CA TRP A 122 -8.57 -11.61 -4.64
C TRP A 122 -9.43 -10.77 -5.58
N ALA A 123 -10.61 -10.33 -5.16
CA ALA A 123 -11.46 -9.44 -5.94
C ALA A 123 -10.75 -8.15 -6.35
N LEU A 124 -10.00 -7.52 -5.43
CA LEU A 124 -9.23 -6.32 -5.74
C LEU A 124 -8.09 -6.61 -6.73
N ALA A 125 -7.41 -7.75 -6.58
CA ALA A 125 -6.38 -8.18 -7.54
C ALA A 125 -6.97 -8.39 -8.95
N TRP A 126 -8.14 -9.01 -9.04
CA TRP A 126 -8.83 -9.22 -10.32
C TRP A 126 -9.38 -7.93 -10.92
N LEU A 127 -9.82 -6.97 -10.09
CA LEU A 127 -10.16 -5.62 -10.59
C LEU A 127 -8.95 -4.89 -11.16
N ASP A 128 -7.77 -5.05 -10.56
CA ASP A 128 -6.55 -4.45 -11.11
C ASP A 128 -6.11 -5.15 -12.38
N ALA A 129 -6.27 -6.48 -12.46
CA ALA A 129 -6.09 -7.25 -13.70
C ALA A 129 -7.06 -6.77 -14.81
N TYR A 130 -8.35 -6.58 -14.48
CA TYR A 130 -9.33 -6.01 -15.42
C TYR A 130 -8.92 -4.62 -15.91
N ARG A 131 -8.52 -3.72 -15.00
CA ARG A 131 -8.08 -2.37 -15.38
C ARG A 131 -6.85 -2.37 -16.27
N ALA A 132 -5.97 -3.35 -16.07
CA ALA A 132 -4.73 -3.48 -16.82
C ALA A 132 -4.90 -4.13 -18.20
N THR A 133 -5.83 -5.09 -18.33
CA THR A 133 -5.99 -5.92 -19.55
C THR A 133 -7.26 -5.59 -20.34
N GLY A 134 -8.28 -5.07 -19.68
CA GLY A 134 -9.63 -4.91 -20.26
C GLY A 134 -10.42 -6.23 -20.37
N GLU A 135 -9.91 -7.37 -19.85
CA GLU A 135 -10.55 -8.68 -19.94
C GLU A 135 -11.79 -8.76 -19.06
N PRO A 136 -13.02 -8.89 -19.60
CA PRO A 136 -14.26 -8.88 -18.83
C PRO A 136 -14.38 -10.00 -17.79
N LEU A 137 -13.68 -11.11 -18.02
CA LEU A 137 -13.65 -12.23 -17.08
C LEU A 137 -13.19 -11.79 -15.68
N PHE A 138 -12.16 -10.96 -15.60
CA PHE A 138 -11.62 -10.51 -14.31
C PHE A 138 -12.56 -9.56 -13.56
N LEU A 139 -13.36 -8.77 -14.30
CA LEU A 139 -14.44 -7.99 -13.70
C LEU A 139 -15.52 -8.91 -13.11
N HIS A 140 -15.93 -9.93 -13.88
CA HIS A 140 -16.92 -10.91 -13.42
C HIS A 140 -16.47 -11.63 -12.14
N VAL A 141 -15.21 -12.00 -12.02
CA VAL A 141 -14.66 -12.60 -10.78
C VAL A 141 -14.85 -11.66 -9.59
N ALA A 142 -14.48 -10.40 -9.74
CA ALA A 142 -14.63 -9.42 -8.67
C ALA A 142 -16.10 -9.19 -8.27
N GLU A 143 -17.04 -9.31 -9.23
CA GLU A 143 -18.48 -9.25 -8.95
C GLU A 143 -18.96 -10.48 -8.15
N VAL A 144 -18.48 -11.68 -8.50
CA VAL A 144 -18.78 -12.92 -7.75
C VAL A 144 -18.24 -12.84 -6.32
N ASP A 145 -17.03 -12.35 -6.13
CA ASP A 145 -16.44 -12.19 -4.81
C ASP A 145 -17.15 -11.12 -3.96
N ASP A 146 -17.62 -10.03 -4.57
CA ASP A 146 -18.45 -9.03 -3.88
C ASP A 146 -19.80 -9.63 -3.42
N ASP A 147 -20.43 -10.46 -4.27
CA ASP A 147 -21.65 -11.18 -3.91
C ASP A 147 -21.40 -12.21 -2.79
N PHE A 148 -20.26 -12.89 -2.80
CA PHE A 148 -19.84 -13.78 -1.73
C PHE A 148 -19.66 -13.03 -0.40
N MET A 149 -18.97 -11.89 -0.43
CA MET A 149 -18.82 -11.02 0.75
C MET A 149 -20.18 -10.49 1.24
N ALA A 150 -21.09 -10.12 0.32
CA ALA A 150 -22.45 -9.70 0.67
C ALA A 150 -23.22 -10.80 1.42
N GLY A 151 -23.02 -12.08 1.05
CA GLY A 151 -23.57 -13.24 1.74
C GLY A 151 -23.10 -13.38 3.19
N GLY A 152 -21.95 -12.83 3.54
CA GLY A 152 -21.41 -12.77 4.90
C GLY A 152 -22.01 -11.67 5.79
N TRP A 153 -22.89 -10.83 5.26
CA TRP A 153 -23.52 -9.78 6.05
C TRP A 153 -24.53 -10.35 7.05
N THR A 154 -24.36 -10.06 8.34
CA THR A 154 -25.30 -10.50 9.38
C THR A 154 -25.75 -9.32 10.25
N SER A 155 -26.85 -9.49 10.99
CA SER A 155 -27.37 -8.47 11.92
C SER A 155 -26.62 -8.42 13.25
N SER A 156 -25.75 -9.39 13.55
CA SER A 156 -24.97 -9.39 14.79
C SER A 156 -24.10 -8.12 14.86
N CYS A 157 -23.91 -7.60 16.05
CA CYS A 157 -23.19 -6.34 16.30
C CYS A 157 -23.69 -5.15 15.45
N GLY A 158 -24.98 -5.15 15.09
CA GLY A 158 -25.61 -4.07 14.33
C GLY A 158 -25.32 -4.06 12.83
N GLY A 159 -24.77 -5.14 12.26
CA GLY A 159 -24.44 -5.25 10.85
C GLY A 159 -23.03 -5.75 10.58
N GLY A 160 -22.53 -5.54 9.34
CA GLY A 160 -21.19 -5.88 8.92
C GLY A 160 -21.03 -7.29 8.38
N VAL A 161 -20.03 -7.45 7.50
CA VAL A 161 -19.62 -8.74 6.95
C VAL A 161 -18.80 -9.51 7.98
N THR A 162 -19.09 -10.80 8.15
CA THR A 162 -18.33 -11.71 9.02
C THR A 162 -16.96 -12.03 8.40
N TRP A 163 -16.00 -12.43 9.24
CA TRP A 163 -14.64 -12.75 8.77
C TRP A 163 -14.65 -13.95 7.82
N ALA A 164 -15.38 -15.01 8.17
CA ALA A 164 -15.37 -16.26 7.41
C ALA A 164 -16.73 -16.94 7.43
N LEU A 165 -16.80 -18.08 6.73
CA LEU A 165 -18.00 -18.95 6.73
C LEU A 165 -18.27 -19.53 8.13
N PRO A 166 -19.53 -19.85 8.46
CA PRO A 166 -19.95 -20.22 9.83
C PRO A 166 -19.28 -21.47 10.41
N PHE A 167 -18.75 -22.36 9.58
CA PHE A 167 -18.05 -23.57 10.04
C PHE A 167 -16.58 -23.33 10.42
N ILE A 168 -16.06 -22.13 10.13
CA ILE A 168 -14.71 -21.72 10.55
C ILE A 168 -14.77 -21.26 12.01
N HIS A 169 -13.80 -21.68 12.82
CA HIS A 169 -13.70 -21.22 14.20
C HIS A 169 -13.59 -19.68 14.26
N ASN A 170 -14.44 -19.03 15.03
CA ASN A 170 -14.61 -17.58 15.08
C ASN A 170 -14.98 -16.92 13.72
N GLY A 171 -15.51 -17.70 12.78
CA GLY A 171 -15.88 -17.18 11.45
C GLY A 171 -16.92 -16.06 11.49
N ASP A 172 -17.75 -15.99 12.53
CA ASP A 172 -18.74 -14.94 12.78
C ASP A 172 -18.14 -13.62 13.31
N GLN A 173 -16.84 -13.60 13.62
CA GLN A 173 -16.13 -12.38 14.03
C GLN A 173 -16.22 -11.31 12.94
N LYS A 174 -16.23 -10.05 13.33
CA LYS A 174 -16.28 -8.91 12.41
C LYS A 174 -15.01 -8.10 12.49
N GLY A 175 -14.20 -8.20 11.44
CA GLY A 175 -12.92 -7.50 11.30
C GLY A 175 -13.03 -6.17 10.57
N SER A 176 -12.15 -5.25 10.93
CA SER A 176 -11.98 -4.01 10.19
C SER A 176 -11.55 -4.27 8.77
N ILE A 177 -10.62 -5.22 8.57
CA ILE A 177 -10.10 -5.54 7.24
C ILE A 177 -11.18 -6.04 6.30
N THR A 178 -11.98 -7.03 6.72
CA THR A 178 -13.06 -7.61 5.93
C THR A 178 -14.03 -6.53 5.45
N ASN A 179 -14.44 -5.65 6.36
CA ASN A 179 -15.41 -4.62 6.05
C ASN A 179 -14.82 -3.44 5.26
N ALA A 180 -13.53 -3.12 5.45
CA ALA A 180 -12.84 -2.12 4.63
C ALA A 180 -12.64 -2.60 3.19
N LEU A 181 -12.28 -3.87 3.00
CA LEU A 181 -12.19 -4.50 1.68
C LEU A 181 -13.53 -4.48 0.97
N TYR A 182 -14.61 -4.83 1.67
CA TYR A 182 -15.96 -4.79 1.11
C TYR A 182 -16.37 -3.38 0.69
N VAL A 183 -16.06 -2.35 1.49
CA VAL A 183 -16.26 -0.94 1.08
C VAL A 183 -15.47 -0.61 -0.18
N GLN A 184 -14.18 -0.96 -0.22
CA GLN A 184 -13.30 -0.64 -1.33
C GLN A 184 -13.73 -1.34 -2.63
N LEU A 185 -14.05 -2.63 -2.54
CA LEU A 185 -14.48 -3.45 -3.65
C LEU A 185 -15.79 -2.95 -4.25
N SER A 186 -16.85 -2.86 -3.42
CA SER A 186 -18.16 -2.42 -3.87
C SER A 186 -18.13 -0.99 -4.43
N ALA A 187 -17.40 -0.05 -3.81
CA ALA A 187 -17.23 1.31 -4.35
C ALA A 187 -16.50 1.31 -5.70
N SER A 188 -15.51 0.42 -5.87
CA SER A 188 -14.76 0.27 -7.12
C SER A 188 -15.63 -0.35 -8.22
N LEU A 189 -16.42 -1.37 -7.91
CA LEU A 189 -17.38 -1.98 -8.83
C LEU A 189 -18.44 -0.97 -9.30
N PHE A 190 -18.99 -0.16 -8.39
CA PHE A 190 -19.89 0.92 -8.78
C PHE A 190 -19.23 1.90 -9.75
N THR A 191 -17.98 2.28 -9.50
CA THR A 191 -17.25 3.21 -10.37
C THR A 191 -17.06 2.65 -11.80
N ILE A 192 -16.92 1.33 -11.92
CA ILE A 192 -16.72 0.65 -13.21
C ILE A 192 -18.04 0.38 -13.92
N THR A 193 -19.04 -0.16 -13.19
CA THR A 193 -20.27 -0.71 -13.78
C THR A 193 -21.45 0.27 -13.76
N GLY A 194 -21.43 1.27 -12.87
CA GLY A 194 -22.56 2.16 -12.61
C GLY A 194 -23.73 1.50 -11.86
N GLN A 195 -23.63 0.21 -11.50
CA GLN A 195 -24.72 -0.53 -10.84
C GLN A 195 -24.92 -0.05 -9.40
N ARG A 196 -26.07 0.52 -9.12
CA ARG A 196 -26.39 1.16 -7.85
C ARG A 196 -26.27 0.25 -6.63
N ALA A 197 -26.56 -1.04 -6.77
CA ALA A 197 -26.46 -2.02 -5.71
C ALA A 197 -25.07 -2.03 -5.04
N TYR A 198 -23.99 -1.92 -5.81
CA TYR A 198 -22.63 -1.84 -5.28
C TYR A 198 -22.40 -0.59 -4.42
N LEU A 199 -22.90 0.57 -4.86
CA LEU A 199 -22.78 1.79 -4.06
C LEU A 199 -23.54 1.69 -2.74
N ASP A 200 -24.71 1.05 -2.74
CA ASP A 200 -25.52 0.88 -1.54
C ASP A 200 -24.85 -0.12 -0.57
N ARG A 201 -24.23 -1.19 -1.08
CA ARG A 201 -23.36 -2.10 -0.30
C ARG A 201 -22.19 -1.35 0.34
N ALA A 202 -21.44 -0.57 -0.43
CA ALA A 202 -20.30 0.19 0.06
C ALA A 202 -20.70 1.20 1.14
N ARG A 203 -21.83 1.90 0.96
CA ARG A 203 -22.37 2.85 1.96
C ARG A 203 -22.77 2.16 3.25
N SER A 204 -23.48 1.04 3.15
CA SER A 204 -23.92 0.26 4.33
C SER A 204 -22.72 -0.26 5.11
N ALA A 205 -21.70 -0.80 4.41
CA ALA A 205 -20.49 -1.31 5.05
C ALA A 205 -19.69 -0.18 5.72
N TRP A 206 -19.50 0.96 5.06
CA TRP A 206 -18.83 2.11 5.68
C TRP A 206 -19.63 2.66 6.87
N GLN A 207 -20.96 2.78 6.74
CA GLN A 207 -21.80 3.26 7.83
C GLN A 207 -21.68 2.37 9.06
N TRP A 208 -21.68 1.06 8.87
CA TRP A 208 -21.46 0.12 9.96
C TRP A 208 -20.05 0.24 10.54
N LEU A 209 -19.00 0.17 9.72
CA LEU A 209 -17.60 0.22 10.16
C LEU A 209 -17.32 1.50 10.97
N SER A 210 -17.81 2.64 10.50
CA SER A 210 -17.61 3.93 11.18
C SER A 210 -18.33 4.07 12.52
N ARG A 211 -19.37 3.25 12.77
CA ARG A 211 -20.18 3.25 14.01
C ARG A 211 -19.88 2.09 14.95
N SER A 212 -19.17 1.07 14.48
CA SER A 212 -18.85 -0.13 15.25
C SER A 212 -17.92 0.12 16.46
N GLY A 213 -17.24 1.28 16.48
CA GLY A 213 -16.19 1.60 17.44
C GLY A 213 -14.80 1.13 16.99
N LEU A 214 -14.71 0.37 15.91
CA LEU A 214 -13.40 -0.05 15.33
C LEU A 214 -12.61 1.15 14.83
N VAL A 215 -13.26 2.13 14.22
CA VAL A 215 -12.67 3.43 13.87
C VAL A 215 -12.76 4.33 15.10
N ARG A 216 -11.64 4.51 15.80
CA ARG A 216 -11.56 5.25 17.06
C ARG A 216 -11.57 6.77 16.86
N ALA A 217 -11.90 7.50 17.92
CA ALA A 217 -11.88 8.97 17.92
C ALA A 217 -10.49 9.55 17.69
N ASP A 218 -9.42 8.87 18.16
CA ASP A 218 -8.03 9.24 17.92
C ASP A 218 -7.56 8.99 16.48
N GLY A 219 -8.37 8.37 15.65
CA GLY A 219 -8.08 8.10 14.23
C GLY A 219 -7.42 6.75 13.98
N MET A 220 -7.19 5.93 15.00
CA MET A 220 -6.69 4.58 14.82
C MET A 220 -7.83 3.61 14.53
N VAL A 221 -7.55 2.56 13.77
CA VAL A 221 -8.49 1.49 13.43
C VAL A 221 -8.06 0.21 14.13
N LEU A 222 -8.91 -0.30 15.03
CA LEU A 222 -8.68 -1.57 15.73
C LEU A 222 -9.02 -2.76 14.84
N ASP A 223 -8.59 -3.95 15.24
CA ASP A 223 -8.62 -5.12 14.38
C ASP A 223 -10.02 -5.68 14.18
N HIS A 224 -10.71 -6.04 15.26
CA HIS A 224 -12.00 -6.74 15.20
C HIS A 224 -12.93 -6.42 16.36
N LEU A 225 -14.13 -6.95 16.30
CA LEU A 225 -15.07 -6.96 17.43
C LEU A 225 -15.01 -8.28 18.16
N GLU A 226 -14.83 -8.22 19.47
CA GLU A 226 -15.02 -9.32 20.40
C GLU A 226 -16.25 -9.02 21.29
N ASN A 227 -17.26 -9.90 21.27
CA ASN A 227 -18.52 -9.64 21.96
C ASN A 227 -19.14 -8.26 21.62
N CYS A 228 -19.11 -7.89 20.35
CA CYS A 228 -19.53 -6.58 19.82
C CYS A 228 -18.80 -5.37 20.41
N ARG A 229 -17.59 -5.56 20.96
CA ARG A 229 -16.71 -4.49 21.46
C ARG A 229 -15.41 -4.48 20.68
N PRO A 230 -14.86 -3.30 20.35
CA PRO A 230 -13.58 -3.22 19.66
C PRO A 230 -12.45 -3.90 20.43
N ALA A 231 -11.68 -4.73 19.74
CA ALA A 231 -10.59 -5.53 20.27
C ALA A 231 -9.44 -5.63 19.25
N GLY A 232 -8.33 -6.24 19.69
CA GLY A 232 -7.12 -6.42 18.89
C GLY A 232 -6.30 -5.14 18.70
N PRO A 233 -5.04 -5.27 18.26
CA PRO A 233 -4.17 -4.13 18.02
C PRO A 233 -4.55 -3.39 16.73
N PRO A 234 -4.14 -2.13 16.59
CA PRO A 234 -4.32 -1.37 15.35
C PRO A 234 -3.24 -1.77 14.33
N TRP A 235 -3.35 -2.94 13.73
CA TRP A 235 -2.43 -3.39 12.69
C TRP A 235 -2.32 -2.40 11.54
N SER A 236 -1.14 -2.30 10.92
CA SER A 236 -0.87 -1.35 9.84
C SER A 236 -1.81 -1.54 8.64
N TYR A 237 -2.09 -2.79 8.23
CA TYR A 237 -2.94 -3.09 7.08
C TYR A 237 -4.37 -2.57 7.23
N ASN A 238 -4.94 -2.59 8.44
CA ASN A 238 -6.26 -2.00 8.71
C ASN A 238 -6.27 -0.49 8.43
N GLN A 239 -5.21 0.22 8.80
CA GLN A 239 -5.11 1.67 8.62
C GLN A 239 -5.08 2.03 7.12
N GLY A 240 -4.20 1.38 6.36
CA GLY A 240 -4.05 1.64 4.93
C GLY A 240 -5.27 1.22 4.12
N THR A 241 -5.86 0.05 4.41
CA THR A 241 -7.03 -0.44 3.67
C THR A 241 -8.26 0.42 3.90
N VAL A 242 -8.50 0.91 5.14
CA VAL A 242 -9.60 1.87 5.40
C VAL A 242 -9.36 3.19 4.64
N ALA A 243 -8.12 3.65 4.56
CA ALA A 243 -7.78 4.85 3.79
C ALA A 243 -8.07 4.66 2.28
N ALA A 244 -7.70 3.50 1.72
CA ALA A 244 -8.01 3.14 0.33
C ALA A 244 -9.52 3.00 0.07
N ALA A 245 -10.25 2.38 0.99
CA ALA A 245 -11.70 2.24 0.93
C ALA A 245 -12.41 3.61 0.85
N LEU A 246 -11.97 4.55 1.67
CA LEU A 246 -12.51 5.91 1.66
C LEU A 246 -12.13 6.71 0.42
N ALA A 247 -10.93 6.50 -0.12
CA ALA A 247 -10.54 7.07 -1.42
C ALA A 247 -11.41 6.51 -2.56
N ALA A 248 -11.73 5.21 -2.54
CA ALA A 248 -12.67 4.59 -3.48
C ALA A 248 -14.09 5.15 -3.33
N MET A 249 -14.58 5.33 -2.08
CA MET A 249 -15.87 5.97 -1.80
C MET A 249 -15.94 7.42 -2.31
N ALA A 250 -14.87 8.18 -2.15
CA ALA A 250 -14.81 9.55 -2.68
C ALA A 250 -14.91 9.57 -4.20
N ARG A 251 -14.20 8.65 -4.88
CA ARG A 251 -14.26 8.51 -6.34
C ARG A 251 -15.65 8.09 -6.81
N ALA A 252 -16.25 7.12 -6.14
CA ALA A 252 -17.57 6.58 -6.48
C ALA A 252 -18.71 7.60 -6.30
N THR A 253 -18.58 8.52 -5.34
CA THR A 253 -19.64 9.45 -4.98
C THR A 253 -19.39 10.90 -5.38
N GLY A 254 -18.15 11.26 -5.70
CA GLY A 254 -17.72 12.66 -5.88
C GLY A 254 -17.69 13.47 -4.58
N LEU A 255 -17.83 12.83 -3.40
CA LEU A 255 -17.99 13.52 -2.11
C LEU A 255 -16.66 13.68 -1.37
N GLY A 256 -16.21 14.93 -1.20
CA GLY A 256 -15.01 15.32 -0.45
C GLY A 256 -14.92 14.86 1.02
N PRO A 257 -16.02 14.77 1.79
CA PRO A 257 -15.95 14.31 3.18
C PRO A 257 -15.27 12.95 3.39
N TYR A 258 -15.34 12.02 2.45
CA TYR A 258 -14.63 10.75 2.54
C TYR A 258 -13.10 10.96 2.52
N LEU A 259 -12.59 11.86 1.67
CA LEU A 259 -11.16 12.19 1.64
C LEU A 259 -10.71 12.90 2.92
N THR A 260 -11.56 13.76 3.50
CA THR A 260 -11.27 14.41 4.78
C THR A 260 -11.11 13.40 5.91
N ILE A 261 -12.01 12.42 5.99
CA ILE A 261 -11.93 11.34 6.98
C ILE A 261 -10.68 10.49 6.72
N ALA A 262 -10.45 10.06 5.48
CA ALA A 262 -9.29 9.27 5.10
C ALA A 262 -7.97 9.95 5.46
N ARG A 263 -7.83 11.25 5.17
CA ARG A 263 -6.67 12.06 5.55
C ARG A 263 -6.45 12.05 7.07
N ARG A 264 -7.51 12.26 7.86
CA ARG A 264 -7.41 12.24 9.33
C ARG A 264 -6.91 10.89 9.85
N LEU A 265 -7.47 9.77 9.35
CA LEU A 265 -7.07 8.43 9.76
C LEU A 265 -5.63 8.12 9.33
N ALA A 266 -5.26 8.45 8.09
CA ALA A 266 -3.90 8.28 7.60
C ALA A 266 -2.89 9.14 8.38
N THR A 267 -3.21 10.40 8.71
CA THR A 267 -2.36 11.23 9.55
C THR A 267 -2.17 10.61 10.93
N ALA A 268 -3.26 10.16 11.58
CA ALA A 268 -3.18 9.52 12.90
C ALA A 268 -2.26 8.30 12.87
N SER A 269 -2.42 7.42 11.88
CA SER A 269 -1.64 6.19 11.77
C SER A 269 -0.17 6.44 11.41
N THR A 270 0.11 7.37 10.48
CA THR A 270 1.49 7.67 10.06
C THR A 270 2.29 8.50 11.06
N THR A 271 1.62 9.15 12.02
CA THR A 271 2.27 9.87 13.13
C THR A 271 2.21 9.14 14.46
N SER A 272 1.50 8.01 14.53
CA SER A 272 1.40 7.18 15.74
C SER A 272 2.75 6.61 16.14
N ALA A 273 3.21 6.87 17.37
CA ALA A 273 4.41 6.25 17.92
C ALA A 273 4.25 4.72 18.11
N PHE A 274 3.02 4.22 18.21
CA PHE A 274 2.73 2.79 18.27
C PHE A 274 3.08 2.08 16.95
N LEU A 275 2.69 2.66 15.82
CA LEU A 275 2.99 2.09 14.49
C LEU A 275 4.31 2.58 13.90
N ASN A 276 4.88 3.66 14.42
CA ASN A 276 6.12 4.25 13.88
C ASN A 276 7.13 4.54 14.99
N PRO A 277 7.54 3.53 15.77
CA PRO A 277 8.59 3.72 16.76
C PRO A 277 9.89 4.16 16.06
N GLY A 278 10.48 5.28 16.51
CA GLY A 278 11.65 5.85 15.84
C GLY A 278 11.39 6.39 14.43
N GLY A 279 10.12 6.57 14.03
CA GLY A 279 9.72 7.13 12.74
C GLY A 279 9.57 6.13 11.59
N THR A 280 9.80 4.83 11.83
CA THR A 280 9.68 3.76 10.83
C THR A 280 8.46 2.89 11.11
N LEU A 281 7.71 2.59 10.07
CA LEU A 281 6.51 1.74 10.14
C LEU A 281 6.88 0.34 10.66
N LYS A 282 6.13 -0.11 11.66
CA LYS A 282 6.36 -1.37 12.34
C LYS A 282 5.07 -1.92 12.93
N ASP A 283 4.78 -3.18 12.71
CA ASP A 283 3.71 -3.89 13.40
C ASP A 283 4.22 -4.51 14.70
N VAL A 284 3.36 -4.60 15.72
CA VAL A 284 3.73 -5.08 17.06
C VAL A 284 4.29 -6.50 17.06
N CYS A 285 3.89 -7.34 16.11
CA CYS A 285 4.41 -8.69 15.96
C CYS A 285 5.91 -8.74 15.59
N GLU A 286 6.47 -7.67 15.03
CA GLU A 286 7.90 -7.60 14.71
C GLU A 286 8.77 -7.56 15.98
N ASP A 287 8.26 -7.00 17.09
CA ASP A 287 8.96 -6.97 18.37
C ASP A 287 9.05 -8.34 19.02
N THR A 288 8.01 -9.13 18.86
CA THR A 288 7.88 -10.45 19.48
C THR A 288 8.35 -11.58 18.56
N GLY A 289 8.65 -11.29 17.29
CA GLY A 289 8.96 -12.30 16.30
C GLY A 289 7.79 -13.21 15.96
N THR A 290 6.56 -12.76 16.22
CA THR A 290 5.31 -13.54 16.06
C THR A 290 4.48 -13.15 14.85
N CYS A 291 5.05 -12.37 13.91
CA CYS A 291 4.31 -11.92 12.73
C CYS A 291 3.74 -13.07 11.90
N ALA A 292 4.33 -14.24 11.95
CA ALA A 292 3.96 -15.38 11.14
C ALA A 292 3.78 -14.98 9.66
N ALA A 293 3.06 -15.78 8.88
CA ALA A 293 2.90 -15.51 7.47
C ALA A 293 2.09 -14.23 7.17
N ASP A 294 1.05 -13.99 7.93
CA ASP A 294 0.12 -12.87 7.67
C ASP A 294 0.79 -11.51 7.91
N GLY A 295 1.48 -11.38 9.05
CA GLY A 295 2.11 -10.12 9.45
C GLY A 295 3.20 -9.65 8.48
N TRP A 296 3.75 -10.53 7.66
CA TRP A 296 4.74 -10.14 6.63
C TRP A 296 4.12 -9.34 5.48
N THR A 297 2.81 -9.45 5.27
CA THR A 297 2.08 -8.74 4.20
C THR A 297 1.48 -7.40 4.69
N PHE A 298 1.33 -7.20 6.00
CA PHE A 298 0.56 -6.08 6.58
C PHE A 298 1.08 -4.71 6.15
N LYS A 299 2.39 -4.47 6.23
CA LYS A 299 2.97 -3.18 5.85
C LYS A 299 2.80 -2.86 4.37
N GLY A 300 2.91 -3.86 3.50
CA GLY A 300 2.67 -3.70 2.07
C GLY A 300 1.25 -3.21 1.78
N ALA A 301 0.25 -3.91 2.32
CA ALA A 301 -1.14 -3.52 2.18
C ALA A 301 -1.40 -2.10 2.74
N ALA A 302 -0.74 -1.73 3.84
CA ALA A 302 -0.85 -0.40 4.43
C ALA A 302 -0.30 0.69 3.50
N VAL A 303 0.94 0.57 3.05
CA VAL A 303 1.59 1.61 2.23
C VAL A 303 0.96 1.73 0.85
N ARG A 304 0.49 0.62 0.26
CA ARG A 304 -0.31 0.63 -0.97
C ARG A 304 -1.60 1.44 -0.77
N GLY A 305 -2.34 1.21 0.33
CA GLY A 305 -3.55 1.94 0.64
C GLY A 305 -3.30 3.44 0.88
N TRP A 306 -2.24 3.80 1.59
CA TRP A 306 -1.83 5.19 1.78
C TRP A 306 -1.34 5.82 0.46
N GLY A 307 -0.66 5.09 -0.40
CA GLY A 307 -0.30 5.53 -1.75
C GLY A 307 -1.54 5.86 -2.59
N GLN A 308 -2.55 4.99 -2.56
CA GLN A 308 -3.84 5.22 -3.24
C GLN A 308 -4.54 6.48 -2.72
N LEU A 309 -4.59 6.69 -1.40
CA LEU A 309 -5.12 7.92 -0.81
C LEU A 309 -4.29 9.14 -1.20
N ASN A 310 -2.97 9.03 -1.13
CA ASN A 310 -2.07 10.14 -1.47
C ASN A 310 -2.31 10.64 -2.89
N ARG A 311 -2.52 9.72 -3.85
CA ARG A 311 -2.87 10.07 -5.23
C ARG A 311 -4.26 10.72 -5.37
N ALA A 312 -5.19 10.38 -4.50
CA ALA A 312 -6.53 10.97 -4.50
C ALA A 312 -6.59 12.38 -3.89
N LEU A 313 -5.56 12.78 -3.14
CA LEU A 313 -5.46 14.09 -2.49
C LEU A 313 -4.59 15.04 -3.33
N ALA A 314 -5.09 16.23 -3.65
CA ALA A 314 -4.41 17.17 -4.54
C ALA A 314 -3.04 17.64 -4.01
N ASP A 315 -2.90 17.77 -2.69
CA ASP A 315 -1.67 18.23 -2.01
C ASP A 315 -0.70 17.10 -1.62
N ARG A 316 -1.01 15.83 -1.95
CA ARG A 316 -0.14 14.68 -1.74
C ARG A 316 0.51 14.61 -0.35
N PRO A 317 -0.25 14.68 0.76
CA PRO A 317 0.29 14.93 2.10
C PRO A 317 1.12 13.77 2.66
N LEU A 318 1.00 12.56 2.10
CA LEU A 318 1.71 11.37 2.58
C LEU A 318 3.05 11.15 1.84
N THR A 319 3.36 11.93 0.81
CA THR A 319 4.59 11.76 0.01
C THR A 319 5.85 11.74 0.88
N ALA A 320 6.04 12.74 1.74
CA ALA A 320 7.22 12.81 2.61
C ALA A 320 7.31 11.66 3.62
N TYR A 321 6.18 11.10 4.04
CA TYR A 321 6.16 9.90 4.89
C TYR A 321 6.60 8.67 4.11
N LEU A 322 6.01 8.40 2.94
CA LEU A 322 6.34 7.25 2.10
C LEU A 322 7.81 7.29 1.68
N ASP A 323 8.32 8.45 1.29
CA ASP A 323 9.74 8.63 0.93
C ASP A 323 10.67 8.27 2.09
N ARG A 324 10.39 8.76 3.31
CA ARG A 324 11.21 8.40 4.48
C ARG A 324 11.18 6.92 4.80
N GLN A 325 10.03 6.24 4.63
CA GLN A 325 9.95 4.79 4.80
C GLN A 325 10.83 4.07 3.76
N ALA A 326 10.75 4.47 2.49
CA ALA A 326 11.55 3.91 1.40
C ALA A 326 13.05 4.17 1.59
N ASP A 327 13.45 5.39 1.95
CA ASP A 327 14.85 5.73 2.27
C ASP A 327 15.41 4.85 3.38
N THR A 328 14.62 4.68 4.45
CA THR A 328 15.01 3.85 5.59
C THR A 328 15.16 2.39 5.19
N MET A 329 14.18 1.85 4.46
CA MET A 329 14.19 0.48 3.96
C MET A 329 15.36 0.21 3.03
N ILE A 330 15.60 1.06 2.03
CA ILE A 330 16.71 0.91 1.09
C ILE A 330 18.04 0.96 1.83
N LYS A 331 18.17 1.83 2.81
CA LYS A 331 19.42 2.02 3.55
C LYS A 331 19.75 0.86 4.50
N HIS A 332 18.75 0.27 5.13
CA HIS A 332 18.96 -0.65 6.27
C HIS A 332 18.53 -2.08 6.01
N ASP A 333 17.48 -2.31 5.19
CA ASP A 333 16.83 -3.62 5.01
C ASP A 333 17.09 -4.25 3.62
N GLN A 334 17.97 -3.68 2.81
CA GLN A 334 18.28 -4.22 1.49
C GLN A 334 19.33 -5.33 1.57
N ALA A 335 18.96 -6.54 1.12
CA ALA A 335 19.85 -7.67 0.89
C ALA A 335 20.34 -7.72 -0.56
N ALA A 336 21.19 -8.69 -0.88
CA ALA A 336 21.65 -8.95 -2.24
C ALA A 336 20.46 -9.20 -3.20
N GLY A 337 20.58 -8.74 -4.44
CA GLY A 337 19.54 -8.88 -5.46
C GLY A 337 18.31 -7.98 -5.25
N ALA A 338 18.44 -6.88 -4.50
CA ALA A 338 17.33 -5.99 -4.12
C ALA A 338 16.19 -6.74 -3.42
N PHE A 339 16.53 -7.70 -2.58
CA PHE A 339 15.59 -8.40 -1.70
C PHE A 339 15.48 -7.63 -0.38
N TYR A 340 14.27 -7.53 0.17
CA TYR A 340 13.98 -6.81 1.40
C TYR A 340 13.33 -7.71 2.44
N GLY A 341 13.66 -7.47 3.69
CA GLY A 341 13.14 -8.22 4.83
C GLY A 341 11.92 -7.58 5.47
N GLN A 342 11.66 -8.01 6.69
CA GLN A 342 10.50 -7.55 7.45
C GLN A 342 10.73 -6.20 8.14
N SER A 343 11.95 -5.94 8.64
CA SER A 343 12.21 -4.81 9.54
C SER A 343 12.91 -3.68 8.80
N TRP A 344 12.18 -2.77 8.23
CA TRP A 344 12.70 -1.69 7.37
C TRP A 344 13.77 -0.80 8.01
N ALA A 345 13.87 -0.75 9.35
CA ALA A 345 14.88 0.02 10.07
C ALA A 345 16.09 -0.82 10.56
N ALA A 346 16.20 -2.09 10.19
CA ALA A 346 17.24 -2.99 10.66
C ALA A 346 17.85 -3.79 9.50
N ALA A 347 18.97 -4.50 9.79
CA ALA A 347 19.57 -5.40 8.80
C ALA A 347 18.55 -6.45 8.31
N PRO A 348 18.63 -6.85 7.02
CA PRO A 348 17.66 -7.77 6.41
C PRO A 348 17.51 -9.08 7.20
N ARG A 349 16.27 -9.42 7.51
CA ARG A 349 15.90 -10.69 8.14
C ARG A 349 14.48 -11.08 7.78
N GLY A 350 14.15 -12.35 7.87
CA GLY A 350 12.84 -12.86 7.51
C GLY A 350 12.54 -12.69 6.02
N LEU A 351 13.58 -12.79 5.16
CA LEU A 351 13.46 -12.66 3.71
C LEU A 351 12.50 -13.72 3.17
N ASN A 352 11.41 -13.27 2.57
CA ASN A 352 10.43 -14.12 1.90
C ASN A 352 9.60 -13.28 0.90
N THR A 353 8.80 -13.94 0.11
CA THR A 353 7.99 -13.28 -0.93
C THR A 353 7.05 -12.20 -0.39
N SER A 354 6.43 -12.40 0.78
CA SER A 354 5.51 -11.41 1.36
C SER A 354 6.24 -10.15 1.82
N THR A 355 7.44 -10.29 2.41
CA THR A 355 8.24 -9.12 2.79
C THR A 355 8.75 -8.39 1.56
N GLN A 356 9.13 -9.11 0.50
CA GLN A 356 9.51 -8.54 -0.78
C GLN A 356 8.33 -7.79 -1.43
N ALA A 357 7.13 -8.38 -1.46
CA ALA A 357 5.93 -7.71 -1.96
C ALA A 357 5.63 -6.42 -1.18
N SER A 358 5.77 -6.46 0.16
CA SER A 358 5.60 -5.28 1.01
C SER A 358 6.59 -4.15 0.69
N ALA A 359 7.81 -4.50 0.34
CA ALA A 359 8.83 -3.51 -0.08
C ALA A 359 8.51 -2.92 -1.45
N VAL A 360 8.09 -3.76 -2.41
CA VAL A 360 7.68 -3.28 -3.75
C VAL A 360 6.43 -2.39 -3.65
N ASP A 361 5.44 -2.73 -2.80
CA ASP A 361 4.26 -1.86 -2.56
C ASP A 361 4.68 -0.46 -2.08
N LEU A 362 5.69 -0.37 -1.19
CA LEU A 362 6.21 0.91 -0.73
C LEU A 362 6.90 1.67 -1.87
N LEU A 363 7.72 1.00 -2.66
CA LEU A 363 8.43 1.62 -3.80
C LEU A 363 7.45 2.07 -4.89
N ASN A 364 6.46 1.25 -5.24
CA ASN A 364 5.36 1.63 -6.13
C ASN A 364 4.69 2.93 -5.66
N ALA A 365 4.37 3.03 -4.36
CA ALA A 365 3.74 4.22 -3.78
C ALA A 365 4.63 5.47 -3.84
N THR A 366 5.96 5.33 -3.86
CA THR A 366 6.90 6.45 -4.04
C THR A 366 7.09 6.85 -5.49
N VAL A 367 7.00 5.94 -6.44
CA VAL A 367 7.15 6.21 -7.88
C VAL A 367 5.89 6.86 -8.47
N GLU A 368 4.71 6.51 -8.00
CA GLU A 368 3.40 7.01 -8.47
C GLU A 368 2.97 8.35 -7.84
N LYS A 369 3.88 9.20 -7.42
CA LYS A 369 3.59 10.49 -6.76
C LYS A 369 2.78 11.44 -7.64
#